data_3ad768aed0252416c9d25912d72b3955
#
_entry.id   3ad768aed0252416c9d25912d72b3955
#
_cell.length_a   1.000
_cell.length_b   1.000
_cell.length_c   1.000
_cell.angle_alpha   90.00
_cell.angle_beta   90.00
_cell.angle_gamma   90.00
#
_symmetry.space_group_name_H-M   'P 1'
#
loop_
_entity.id
_entity.type
_entity.pdbx_description
1 polymer ?
#
loop_
_entity_poly.entity_id
_entity_poly.type
_entity_poly.pdbx_seq_one_letter_code
_entity_poly.pdbx_strand_id
1 'polypeptide(L)'
;MKTKTVLLFLIVLFSGICRIHAQADFYLMQALGSRHIYNSDYFEETREMQVYLSGVDGSLKRDSLLAIYVLDAQYPPTFNLFCSTFELTHPNIPCIIVGIFNSNRQSELTPPFTDSLSVKRYDNPGHGKEMLSSLTNEIIPFIQEKYHAGNNRILVGHSLGGTFVTYAMMEHPDLFPYIIAISPNYKYSENMMIDRLRVFTETYQGEKKLYIYLANGDKDKTEEDFKPMIKEACSIIEKNNRIDLRYDSLNIKKHSHTIFEGYYRSLLSITPLL
;
A
#
# COMPACT_ATOMS: atom_id res chain seq x y z
N MET A 1 34.97 13.89 -67.85
CA MET A 1 34.74 12.67 -67.04
C MET A 1 35.06 12.78 -65.54
N LYS A 2 34.96 13.96 -64.93
CA LYS A 2 35.31 14.16 -63.51
C LYS A 2 34.17 14.68 -62.63
N THR A 3 33.00 14.97 -63.23
CA THR A 3 31.89 15.56 -62.51
C THR A 3 30.80 14.54 -62.05
N LYS A 4 30.79 13.33 -62.62
CA LYS A 4 29.81 12.30 -62.21
C LYS A 4 30.18 11.47 -60.96
N THR A 5 31.47 11.42 -60.63
CA THR A 5 31.99 10.63 -59.51
C THR A 5 31.80 11.35 -58.18
N VAL A 6 31.79 12.69 -58.17
CA VAL A 6 31.61 13.48 -56.94
C VAL A 6 30.16 13.49 -56.50
N LEU A 7 29.21 13.43 -57.41
CA LEU A 7 27.78 13.40 -57.08
C LEU A 7 27.34 12.05 -56.48
N LEU A 8 28.01 10.96 -56.86
CA LEU A 8 27.73 9.61 -56.35
C LEU A 8 28.24 9.46 -54.89
N PHE A 9 29.37 10.13 -54.56
CA PHE A 9 29.92 10.10 -53.19
C PHE A 9 29.11 10.93 -52.22
N LEU A 10 28.49 12.01 -52.65
CA LEU A 10 27.57 12.82 -51.82
C LEU A 10 26.24 12.12 -51.54
N ILE A 11 25.74 11.32 -52.46
CA ILE A 11 24.51 10.54 -52.25
C ILE A 11 24.75 9.37 -51.28
N VAL A 12 25.94 8.74 -51.29
CA VAL A 12 26.30 7.67 -50.37
C VAL A 12 26.57 8.22 -48.95
N LEU A 13 27.07 9.45 -48.81
CA LEU A 13 27.27 10.10 -47.50
C LEU A 13 25.95 10.58 -46.90
N PHE A 14 24.93 10.90 -47.68
CA PHE A 14 23.61 11.28 -47.18
C PHE A 14 22.69 10.09 -46.88
N SER A 15 22.94 8.90 -47.46
CA SER A 15 22.19 7.68 -47.12
C SER A 15 22.70 6.99 -45.86
N GLY A 16 23.88 7.40 -45.34
CA GLY A 16 24.44 6.94 -44.09
C GLY A 16 24.01 7.77 -42.86
N ILE A 17 23.24 8.85 -43.07
CA ILE A 17 22.69 9.63 -41.96
C ILE A 17 21.49 8.89 -41.39
N CYS A 18 21.82 8.14 -40.37
CA CYS A 18 21.00 7.98 -39.21
C CYS A 18 19.52 7.71 -39.49
N ARG A 19 19.19 6.45 -39.80
CA ARG A 19 17.98 5.91 -39.23
C ARG A 19 18.21 5.87 -37.70
N ILE A 20 18.04 7.00 -37.04
CA ILE A 20 17.58 7.00 -35.66
C ILE A 20 16.22 6.34 -35.76
N HIS A 21 16.18 5.04 -35.58
CA HIS A 21 14.99 4.40 -35.12
C HIS A 21 14.78 5.04 -33.75
N ALA A 22 13.93 6.03 -33.70
CA ALA A 22 13.23 6.33 -32.47
C ALA A 22 12.43 5.04 -32.21
N GLN A 23 13.10 4.05 -31.60
CA GLN A 23 12.41 3.13 -30.76
C GLN A 23 11.69 4.08 -29.79
N ALA A 24 10.38 4.20 -29.97
CA ALA A 24 9.55 4.73 -28.89
C ALA A 24 9.79 3.72 -27.76
N ASP A 25 10.77 4.02 -26.92
CA ASP A 25 10.90 3.37 -25.65
C ASP A 25 9.61 3.68 -24.94
N PHE A 26 8.69 2.75 -25.03
CA PHE A 26 7.55 2.70 -24.15
C PHE A 26 8.17 2.51 -22.76
N TYR A 27 8.44 3.61 -22.10
CA TYR A 27 8.75 3.62 -20.67
C TYR A 27 7.49 3.18 -19.96
N LEU A 28 7.29 1.88 -19.87
CA LEU A 28 6.40 1.33 -18.87
C LEU A 28 6.97 1.78 -17.55
N MET A 29 6.18 2.56 -16.79
CA MET A 29 6.58 2.95 -15.45
C MET A 29 6.83 1.68 -14.66
N GLN A 30 8.10 1.43 -14.33
CA GLN A 30 8.51 0.29 -13.51
C GLN A 30 8.33 0.65 -12.03
N ALA A 31 7.95 -0.34 -11.23
CA ALA A 31 7.97 -0.19 -9.78
C ALA A 31 9.41 -0.03 -9.29
N LEU A 32 9.61 0.84 -8.30
CA LEU A 32 10.91 1.02 -7.64
C LEU A 32 11.31 -0.24 -6.85
N GLY A 33 12.61 -0.54 -6.81
CA GLY A 33 13.15 -1.64 -6.02
C GLY A 33 13.21 -2.98 -6.75
N SER A 34 13.19 -4.08 -6.01
CA SER A 34 13.34 -5.45 -6.51
C SER A 34 12.03 -6.22 -6.45
N ARG A 35 11.66 -6.88 -7.56
CA ARG A 35 10.49 -7.76 -7.63
C ARG A 35 10.83 -9.15 -7.13
N HIS A 36 9.95 -9.71 -6.32
CA HIS A 36 10.05 -11.08 -5.81
C HIS A 36 8.81 -11.86 -6.18
N ILE A 37 9.03 -13.13 -6.48
CA ILE A 37 7.99 -14.10 -6.82
C ILE A 37 8.05 -15.21 -5.77
N TYR A 38 6.90 -15.60 -5.23
CA TYR A 38 6.77 -16.69 -4.27
C TYR A 38 5.52 -17.51 -4.55
N ASN A 39 5.52 -18.78 -4.15
CA ASN A 39 4.33 -19.60 -4.18
C ASN A 39 3.60 -19.47 -2.86
N SER A 40 2.33 -19.16 -2.89
CA SER A 40 1.50 -19.02 -1.69
C SER A 40 0.71 -20.31 -1.46
N ASP A 41 0.84 -20.87 -0.27
CA ASP A 41 0.03 -22.02 0.16
C ASP A 41 -1.42 -21.62 0.45
N TYR A 42 -1.66 -20.34 0.78
CA TYR A 42 -3.00 -19.82 1.10
C TYR A 42 -3.85 -19.52 -0.15
N PHE A 43 -3.19 -19.26 -1.28
CA PHE A 43 -3.85 -18.96 -2.55
C PHE A 43 -3.63 -20.04 -3.60
N GLU A 44 -2.79 -21.03 -3.33
CA GLU A 44 -2.42 -22.10 -4.26
C GLU A 44 -1.92 -21.59 -5.63
N GLU A 45 -1.30 -20.41 -5.64
CA GLU A 45 -0.82 -19.73 -6.85
C GLU A 45 0.53 -19.01 -6.61
N THR A 46 1.17 -18.69 -7.74
CA THR A 46 2.37 -17.84 -7.72
C THR A 46 1.97 -16.39 -7.49
N ARG A 47 2.58 -15.77 -6.48
CA ARG A 47 2.32 -14.39 -6.04
C ARG A 47 3.56 -13.53 -6.20
N GLU A 48 3.36 -12.24 -6.14
CA GLU A 48 4.41 -11.27 -6.34
C GLU A 48 4.41 -10.19 -5.26
N MET A 49 5.60 -9.66 -4.98
CA MET A 49 5.80 -8.48 -4.16
C MET A 49 6.95 -7.65 -4.70
N GLN A 50 6.95 -6.38 -4.36
CA GLN A 50 8.01 -5.43 -4.68
C GLN A 50 8.70 -5.00 -3.38
N VAL A 51 10.03 -4.93 -3.33
CA VAL A 51 10.79 -4.48 -2.15
C VAL A 51 11.68 -3.32 -2.52
N TYR A 52 11.47 -2.20 -1.84
CA TYR A 52 12.27 -0.99 -1.97
C TYR A 52 13.00 -0.70 -0.65
N LEU A 53 14.29 -0.41 -0.73
CA LEU A 53 15.13 -0.08 0.43
C LEU A 53 15.41 1.41 0.44
N SER A 54 14.85 2.13 1.43
CA SER A 54 15.05 3.55 1.64
C SER A 54 16.16 3.77 2.66
N GLY A 55 17.10 4.68 2.37
CA GLY A 55 18.16 5.07 3.31
C GLY A 55 19.07 3.93 3.79
N VAL A 56 19.04 2.75 3.15
CA VAL A 56 19.81 1.58 3.55
C VAL A 56 21.15 1.59 2.82
N ASP A 57 22.22 1.88 3.52
CA ASP A 57 23.56 1.62 3.04
C ASP A 57 24.12 0.29 3.60
N GLY A 58 25.23 -0.19 3.03
CA GLY A 58 25.83 -1.48 3.42
C GLY A 58 26.40 -1.53 4.85
N SER A 59 26.42 -0.42 5.59
CA SER A 59 27.01 -0.28 6.93
C SER A 59 26.00 -0.47 8.07
N LEU A 60 24.69 -0.47 7.79
CA LEU A 60 23.65 -0.53 8.81
C LEU A 60 23.49 -1.95 9.37
N LYS A 61 23.42 -2.04 10.70
CA LYS A 61 22.93 -3.25 11.38
C LYS A 61 21.44 -3.42 11.02
N ARG A 62 21.14 -4.44 10.23
CA ARG A 62 19.84 -4.64 9.58
C ARG A 62 18.76 -5.21 10.49
N ASP A 63 19.10 -5.75 11.67
CA ASP A 63 18.21 -6.55 12.53
C ASP A 63 17.07 -5.75 13.20
N SER A 64 16.90 -4.46 12.89
CA SER A 64 15.89 -3.61 13.49
C SER A 64 15.23 -2.64 12.51
N LEU A 65 15.38 -2.87 11.18
CA LEU A 65 14.80 -1.96 10.19
C LEU A 65 13.28 -1.96 10.28
N LEU A 66 12.70 -0.76 10.22
CA LEU A 66 11.26 -0.58 10.02
C LEU A 66 10.84 -1.25 8.71
N ALA A 67 9.74 -1.98 8.72
CA ALA A 67 9.12 -2.52 7.52
C ALA A 67 7.74 -1.90 7.30
N ILE A 68 7.52 -1.33 6.13
CA ILE A 68 6.23 -0.75 5.73
C ILE A 68 5.64 -1.60 4.62
N TYR A 69 4.48 -2.19 4.86
CA TYR A 69 3.77 -3.03 3.91
C TYR A 69 2.66 -2.20 3.24
N VAL A 70 2.76 -2.02 1.92
CA VAL A 70 1.85 -1.20 1.11
C VAL A 70 1.04 -2.09 0.20
N LEU A 71 -0.27 -2.10 0.36
CA LEU A 71 -1.20 -2.87 -0.48
C LEU A 71 -1.36 -2.25 -1.87
N ASP A 72 -1.91 -3.02 -2.81
CA ASP A 72 -2.21 -2.59 -4.19
C ASP A 72 -0.95 -2.18 -5.01
N ALA A 73 0.21 -2.76 -4.73
CA ALA A 73 1.46 -2.45 -5.42
C ALA A 73 1.54 -2.98 -6.88
N GLN A 74 0.57 -3.79 -7.32
CA GLN A 74 0.40 -4.13 -8.74
C GLN A 74 0.15 -2.89 -9.61
N TYR A 75 -0.17 -1.75 -9.00
CA TYR A 75 -0.24 -0.44 -9.65
C TYR A 75 1.05 0.36 -9.38
N PRO A 76 2.09 0.26 -10.24
CA PRO A 76 3.39 0.88 -10.00
C PRO A 76 3.34 2.37 -9.65
N PRO A 77 2.48 3.21 -10.26
CA PRO A 77 2.39 4.63 -9.89
C PRO A 77 2.07 4.85 -8.41
N THR A 78 1.21 4.01 -7.83
CA THR A 78 0.79 4.10 -6.43
C THR A 78 1.94 3.73 -5.48
N PHE A 79 2.61 2.62 -5.75
CA PHE A 79 3.75 2.17 -4.97
C PHE A 79 4.93 3.14 -5.06
N ASN A 80 5.27 3.57 -6.29
CA ASN A 80 6.34 4.54 -6.51
C ASN A 80 6.08 5.88 -5.82
N LEU A 81 4.81 6.32 -5.83
CA LEU A 81 4.39 7.53 -5.09
C LEU A 81 4.68 7.39 -3.60
N PHE A 82 4.31 6.23 -2.99
CA PHE A 82 4.58 6.01 -1.57
C PHE A 82 6.08 6.03 -1.28
N CYS A 83 6.88 5.28 -2.04
CA CYS A 83 8.34 5.24 -1.88
C CYS A 83 8.97 6.64 -2.02
N SER A 84 8.61 7.38 -3.08
CA SER A 84 9.13 8.73 -3.32
C SER A 84 8.69 9.71 -2.22
N THR A 85 7.46 9.60 -1.74
CA THR A 85 6.97 10.45 -0.65
C THR A 85 7.71 10.15 0.65
N PHE A 86 7.98 8.87 0.94
CA PHE A 86 8.77 8.46 2.10
C PHE A 86 10.19 9.03 2.03
N GLU A 87 10.88 8.88 0.91
CA GLU A 87 12.22 9.44 0.71
C GLU A 87 12.28 10.96 0.91
N LEU A 88 11.27 11.69 0.42
CA LEU A 88 11.21 13.13 0.55
C LEU A 88 10.89 13.60 1.97
N THR A 89 10.10 12.82 2.71
CA THR A 89 9.70 13.19 4.09
C THR A 89 10.64 12.63 5.15
N HIS A 90 11.35 11.53 4.87
CA HIS A 90 12.21 10.79 5.81
C HIS A 90 13.54 10.35 5.18
N PRO A 91 14.33 11.27 4.59
CA PRO A 91 15.50 10.91 3.77
C PRO A 91 16.61 10.17 4.54
N ASN A 92 16.59 10.23 5.88
CA ASN A 92 17.62 9.64 6.74
C ASN A 92 17.10 8.47 7.59
N ILE A 93 15.89 7.99 7.32
CA ILE A 93 15.31 6.87 8.05
C ILE A 93 15.45 5.59 7.23
N PRO A 94 16.32 4.65 7.65
CA PRO A 94 16.44 3.36 6.98
C PRO A 94 15.14 2.57 7.12
N CYS A 95 14.59 2.14 5.97
CA CYS A 95 13.29 1.48 5.93
C CYS A 95 13.22 0.45 4.79
N ILE A 96 12.48 -0.62 5.00
CA ILE A 96 12.10 -1.60 3.98
C ILE A 96 10.65 -1.32 3.61
N ILE A 97 10.39 -0.93 2.37
CA ILE A 97 9.03 -0.72 1.87
C ILE A 97 8.66 -1.91 1.00
N VAL A 98 7.64 -2.66 1.41
CA VAL A 98 7.19 -3.89 0.78
C VAL A 98 5.85 -3.63 0.09
N GLY A 99 5.84 -3.65 -1.23
CA GLY A 99 4.63 -3.54 -2.03
C GLY A 99 4.00 -4.90 -2.25
N ILE A 100 2.79 -5.09 -1.79
CA ILE A 100 2.04 -6.35 -1.92
C ILE A 100 1.15 -6.28 -3.15
N PHE A 101 1.26 -7.27 -4.03
CA PHE A 101 0.43 -7.40 -5.22
C PHE A 101 -0.82 -8.20 -4.88
N ASN A 102 -1.98 -7.60 -5.10
CA ASN A 102 -3.26 -8.25 -4.92
C ASN A 102 -3.81 -8.68 -6.28
N SER A 103 -3.81 -10.00 -6.57
CA SER A 103 -4.28 -10.57 -7.85
C SER A 103 -5.78 -10.32 -8.04
N ASN A 104 -6.56 -10.56 -7.00
CA ASN A 104 -7.97 -10.17 -6.92
C ASN A 104 -8.21 -9.31 -5.66
N ARG A 105 -8.01 -7.99 -5.79
CA ARG A 105 -8.15 -7.09 -4.64
C ARG A 105 -9.55 -7.06 -4.02
N GLN A 106 -10.60 -7.36 -4.79
CA GLN A 106 -11.96 -7.39 -4.26
C GLN A 106 -12.20 -8.63 -3.39
N SER A 107 -11.54 -9.71 -3.69
CA SER A 107 -11.52 -10.94 -2.91
C SER A 107 -10.64 -10.78 -1.68
N GLU A 108 -9.37 -10.47 -1.90
CA GLU A 108 -8.28 -10.52 -0.92
C GLU A 108 -8.34 -9.40 0.14
N LEU A 109 -8.85 -8.22 -0.22
CA LEU A 109 -8.90 -7.07 0.69
C LEU A 109 -10.26 -6.88 1.37
N THR A 110 -11.13 -7.88 1.25
CA THR A 110 -12.43 -7.91 1.94
C THR A 110 -12.41 -8.96 3.05
N PRO A 111 -12.64 -8.56 4.30
CA PRO A 111 -12.77 -9.50 5.41
C PRO A 111 -13.91 -10.50 5.21
N PRO A 112 -13.91 -11.66 5.89
CA PRO A 112 -15.07 -12.57 5.89
C PRO A 112 -16.35 -11.81 6.21
N PHE A 113 -17.40 -12.04 5.45
CA PHE A 113 -18.67 -11.31 5.49
C PHE A 113 -19.85 -12.19 5.89
N THR A 114 -20.96 -11.56 6.26
CA THR A 114 -22.17 -12.25 6.73
C THR A 114 -23.42 -11.96 5.88
N ASP A 115 -23.34 -10.99 4.96
CA ASP A 115 -24.48 -10.56 4.15
C ASP A 115 -24.40 -11.02 2.69
N SER A 116 -25.56 -11.24 2.07
CA SER A 116 -25.64 -11.69 0.67
C SER A 116 -25.41 -10.59 -0.37
N LEU A 117 -25.39 -9.30 0.02
CA LEU A 117 -25.23 -8.19 -0.90
C LEU A 117 -23.76 -8.04 -1.28
N SER A 118 -22.83 -8.39 -0.39
CA SER A 118 -21.41 -8.37 -0.67
C SER A 118 -21.02 -9.26 -1.84
N VAL A 119 -21.64 -10.46 -1.97
CA VAL A 119 -21.42 -11.36 -3.12
C VAL A 119 -21.85 -10.74 -4.44
N LYS A 120 -22.90 -9.91 -4.43
CA LYS A 120 -23.40 -9.25 -5.64
C LYS A 120 -22.59 -8.02 -6.03
N ARG A 121 -21.93 -7.40 -5.05
CA ARG A 121 -21.21 -6.12 -5.22
C ARG A 121 -19.74 -6.29 -5.54
N TYR A 122 -19.13 -7.35 -5.04
CA TYR A 122 -17.68 -7.60 -5.16
C TYR A 122 -17.42 -8.95 -5.84
N ASP A 123 -16.33 -9.04 -6.56
CA ASP A 123 -15.90 -10.28 -7.20
C ASP A 123 -15.27 -11.22 -6.17
N ASN A 124 -15.95 -12.33 -5.89
CA ASN A 124 -15.53 -13.37 -4.95
C ASN A 124 -15.00 -12.82 -3.60
N PRO A 125 -15.79 -12.02 -2.85
CA PRO A 125 -15.32 -11.35 -1.64
C PRO A 125 -15.11 -12.30 -0.45
N GLY A 126 -14.40 -11.81 0.59
CA GLY A 126 -14.33 -12.47 1.89
C GLY A 126 -13.06 -13.25 2.16
N HIS A 127 -12.05 -13.20 1.29
CA HIS A 127 -10.76 -13.90 1.43
C HIS A 127 -9.68 -13.07 2.14
N GLY A 128 -10.09 -12.06 2.90
CA GLY A 128 -9.17 -11.26 3.71
C GLY A 128 -8.46 -12.08 4.79
N LYS A 129 -9.04 -13.20 5.22
CA LYS A 129 -8.38 -14.11 6.17
C LYS A 129 -7.19 -14.82 5.53
N GLU A 130 -7.35 -15.32 4.30
CA GLU A 130 -6.30 -15.96 3.51
C GLU A 130 -5.18 -14.96 3.21
N MET A 131 -5.54 -13.72 2.83
CA MET A 131 -4.58 -12.64 2.62
C MET A 131 -3.80 -12.29 3.90
N LEU A 132 -4.47 -12.25 5.04
CA LEU A 132 -3.84 -12.01 6.32
C LEU A 132 -2.90 -13.16 6.69
N SER A 133 -3.30 -14.41 6.43
CA SER A 133 -2.46 -15.58 6.66
C SER A 133 -1.21 -15.61 5.77
N SER A 134 -1.36 -15.28 4.48
CA SER A 134 -0.21 -15.14 3.57
C SER A 134 0.73 -14.02 4.03
N LEU A 135 0.19 -12.87 4.42
CA LEU A 135 0.99 -11.75 4.94
C LEU A 135 1.79 -12.16 6.19
N THR A 136 1.14 -12.85 7.15
CA THR A 136 1.75 -13.18 8.44
C THR A 136 2.71 -14.36 8.37
N ASN A 137 2.42 -15.36 7.56
CA ASN A 137 3.15 -16.63 7.57
C ASN A 137 4.08 -16.81 6.36
N GLU A 138 3.94 -16.01 5.30
CA GLU A 138 4.78 -16.12 4.10
C GLU A 138 5.57 -14.82 3.86
N ILE A 139 4.89 -13.68 3.71
CA ILE A 139 5.55 -12.41 3.32
C ILE A 139 6.43 -11.88 4.44
N ILE A 140 5.91 -11.72 5.65
CA ILE A 140 6.68 -11.18 6.78
C ILE A 140 7.91 -12.03 7.10
N PRO A 141 7.82 -13.38 7.23
CA PRO A 141 8.99 -14.21 7.44
C PRO A 141 10.04 -14.10 6.34
N PHE A 142 9.61 -14.06 5.07
CA PHE A 142 10.52 -13.86 3.94
C PHE A 142 11.27 -12.52 4.05
N ILE A 143 10.57 -11.44 4.38
CA ILE A 143 11.18 -10.11 4.52
C ILE A 143 12.13 -10.07 5.73
N GLN A 144 11.79 -10.70 6.83
CA GLN A 144 12.65 -10.80 8.01
C GLN A 144 13.93 -11.60 7.70
N GLU A 145 13.81 -12.73 7.05
CA GLU A 145 14.95 -13.58 6.71
C GLU A 145 15.86 -12.91 5.69
N LYS A 146 15.30 -12.40 4.59
CA LYS A 146 16.07 -11.89 3.46
C LYS A 146 16.63 -10.50 3.67
N TYR A 147 15.87 -9.63 4.35
CA TYR A 147 16.19 -8.21 4.50
C TYR A 147 16.50 -7.82 5.95
N HIS A 148 16.45 -8.77 6.89
CA HIS A 148 16.67 -8.54 8.31
C HIS A 148 15.75 -7.45 8.90
N ALA A 149 14.47 -7.47 8.49
CA ALA A 149 13.47 -6.56 9.01
C ALA A 149 13.21 -6.80 10.49
N GLY A 150 13.06 -5.71 11.23
CA GLY A 150 12.68 -5.75 12.64
C GLY A 150 11.21 -6.07 12.88
N ASN A 151 10.80 -5.92 14.14
CA ASN A 151 9.41 -6.13 14.55
C ASN A 151 8.54 -4.87 14.48
N ASN A 152 9.13 -3.73 14.14
CA ASN A 152 8.37 -2.51 13.89
C ASN A 152 7.77 -2.57 12.49
N ARG A 153 6.44 -2.56 12.40
CA ARG A 153 5.72 -2.71 11.13
C ARG A 153 4.62 -1.68 11.01
N ILE A 154 4.46 -1.16 9.80
CA ILE A 154 3.34 -0.31 9.40
C ILE A 154 2.63 -0.98 8.24
N LEU A 155 1.31 -1.07 8.29
CA LEU A 155 0.49 -1.59 7.21
C LEU A 155 -0.32 -0.46 6.58
N VAL A 156 -0.25 -0.32 5.26
CA VAL A 156 -0.80 0.82 4.52
C VAL A 156 -1.80 0.35 3.47
N GLY A 157 -2.99 0.94 3.46
CA GLY A 157 -4.02 0.61 2.48
C GLY A 157 -4.97 1.75 2.15
N HIS A 158 -5.51 1.71 0.93
CA HIS A 158 -6.48 2.66 0.41
C HIS A 158 -7.79 1.94 0.05
N SER A 159 -8.93 2.57 0.34
CA SER A 159 -10.26 2.01 -0.01
C SER A 159 -10.48 0.64 0.65
N LEU A 160 -10.72 -0.44 -0.11
CA LEU A 160 -10.75 -1.81 0.41
C LEU A 160 -9.44 -2.20 1.12
N GLY A 161 -8.28 -1.70 0.64
CA GLY A 161 -7.02 -1.84 1.35
C GLY A 161 -7.06 -1.20 2.74
N GLY A 162 -7.69 -0.03 2.88
CA GLY A 162 -7.91 0.63 4.17
C GLY A 162 -8.81 -0.20 5.11
N THR A 163 -9.81 -0.87 4.55
CA THR A 163 -10.67 -1.82 5.29
C THR A 163 -9.85 -3.01 5.78
N PHE A 164 -9.04 -3.59 4.89
CA PHE A 164 -8.19 -4.73 5.21
C PHE A 164 -7.14 -4.41 6.29
N VAL A 165 -6.45 -3.27 6.23
CA VAL A 165 -5.43 -2.95 7.25
C VAL A 165 -6.05 -2.76 8.63
N THR A 166 -7.28 -2.22 8.70
CA THR A 166 -8.03 -2.13 9.95
C THR A 166 -8.43 -3.51 10.46
N TYR A 167 -8.88 -4.39 9.56
CA TYR A 167 -9.17 -5.78 9.89
C TYR A 167 -7.92 -6.50 10.41
N ALA A 168 -6.79 -6.38 9.71
CA ALA A 168 -5.53 -7.03 10.08
C ALA A 168 -5.04 -6.59 11.48
N MET A 169 -5.16 -5.30 11.81
CA MET A 169 -4.83 -4.80 13.15
C MET A 169 -5.74 -5.40 14.22
N MET A 170 -7.06 -5.51 13.98
CA MET A 170 -7.98 -6.11 14.95
C MET A 170 -7.70 -7.59 15.20
N GLU A 171 -7.30 -8.35 14.15
CA GLU A 171 -6.95 -9.76 14.29
C GLU A 171 -5.58 -9.99 14.94
N HIS A 172 -4.58 -9.15 14.63
CA HIS A 172 -3.19 -9.28 15.08
C HIS A 172 -2.61 -7.93 15.54
N PRO A 173 -3.13 -7.34 16.63
CA PRO A 173 -2.69 -6.01 17.10
C PRO A 173 -1.21 -5.93 17.46
N ASP A 174 -0.63 -7.02 17.96
CA ASP A 174 0.80 -7.08 18.30
C ASP A 174 1.70 -7.12 17.07
N LEU A 175 1.17 -7.63 15.95
CA LEU A 175 1.90 -7.75 14.70
C LEU A 175 1.81 -6.47 13.87
N PHE A 176 0.66 -5.79 13.91
CA PHE A 176 0.37 -4.57 13.17
C PHE A 176 -0.06 -3.42 14.12
N PRO A 177 0.84 -2.97 15.00
CA PRO A 177 0.49 -1.89 15.94
C PRO A 177 0.30 -0.53 15.24
N TYR A 178 0.77 -0.37 14.00
CA TYR A 178 0.68 0.88 13.25
C TYR A 178 0.00 0.63 11.91
N ILE A 179 -1.12 1.31 11.65
CA ILE A 179 -1.82 1.24 10.37
C ILE A 179 -2.11 2.62 9.78
N ILE A 180 -2.10 2.68 8.45
CA ILE A 180 -2.51 3.82 7.66
C ILE A 180 -3.66 3.37 6.76
N ALA A 181 -4.87 3.83 7.07
CA ALA A 181 -6.08 3.53 6.31
C ALA A 181 -6.64 4.79 5.66
N ILE A 182 -6.42 4.93 4.35
CA ILE A 182 -6.87 6.07 3.57
C ILE A 182 -8.19 5.73 2.89
N SER A 183 -9.20 6.56 3.13
CA SER A 183 -10.56 6.39 2.59
C SER A 183 -11.10 4.96 2.72
N PRO A 184 -11.02 4.33 3.92
CA PRO A 184 -11.44 2.94 4.09
C PRO A 184 -12.93 2.75 3.81
N ASN A 185 -13.27 1.65 3.13
CA ASN A 185 -14.66 1.29 2.87
C ASN A 185 -15.27 0.52 4.06
N TYR A 186 -15.58 1.19 5.14
CA TYR A 186 -16.24 0.57 6.30
C TYR A 186 -17.74 0.26 6.09
N LYS A 187 -18.29 0.62 4.92
CA LYS A 187 -19.63 0.16 4.48
C LYS A 187 -19.61 -1.25 3.88
N TYR A 188 -18.42 -1.84 3.71
CA TYR A 188 -18.34 -3.23 3.31
C TYR A 188 -19.06 -4.12 4.31
N SER A 189 -19.94 -5.02 3.80
CA SER A 189 -20.76 -5.92 4.62
C SER A 189 -21.56 -5.15 5.70
N GLU A 190 -22.31 -4.14 5.25
CA GLU A 190 -23.15 -3.29 6.10
C GLU A 190 -22.34 -2.63 7.24
N ASN A 191 -22.66 -2.94 8.50
CA ASN A 191 -22.00 -2.38 9.66
C ASN A 191 -20.89 -3.30 10.25
N MET A 192 -20.59 -4.42 9.61
CA MET A 192 -19.72 -5.46 10.17
C MET A 192 -18.38 -4.90 10.66
N MET A 193 -17.74 -4.02 9.88
CA MET A 193 -16.46 -3.43 10.28
C MET A 193 -16.59 -2.51 11.50
N ILE A 194 -17.67 -1.76 11.59
CA ILE A 194 -17.94 -0.85 12.72
C ILE A 194 -18.24 -1.65 13.99
N ASP A 195 -19.06 -2.71 13.88
CA ASP A 195 -19.39 -3.56 15.01
C ASP A 195 -18.16 -4.29 15.55
N ARG A 196 -17.32 -4.82 14.67
CA ARG A 196 -16.03 -5.45 15.05
C ARG A 196 -15.09 -4.46 15.71
N LEU A 197 -14.99 -3.25 15.15
CA LEU A 197 -14.12 -2.19 15.71
C LEU A 197 -14.61 -1.76 17.10
N ARG A 198 -15.93 -1.71 17.33
CA ARG A 198 -16.52 -1.41 18.63
C ARG A 198 -16.12 -2.46 19.67
N VAL A 199 -16.35 -3.75 19.37
CA VAL A 199 -15.95 -4.85 20.26
C VAL A 199 -14.45 -4.83 20.52
N PHE A 200 -13.64 -4.68 19.47
CA PHE A 200 -12.19 -4.61 19.59
C PHE A 200 -11.75 -3.45 20.52
N THR A 201 -12.28 -2.26 20.28
CA THR A 201 -11.93 -1.07 21.05
C THR A 201 -12.30 -1.21 22.55
N GLU A 202 -13.46 -1.80 22.83
CA GLU A 202 -13.92 -2.05 24.21
C GLU A 202 -13.09 -3.11 24.93
N THR A 203 -12.55 -4.08 24.21
CA THR A 203 -11.86 -5.24 24.81
C THR A 203 -10.33 -5.19 24.74
N TYR A 204 -9.76 -4.32 23.86
CA TYR A 204 -8.31 -4.27 23.69
C TYR A 204 -7.60 -3.75 24.94
N GLN A 205 -6.76 -4.61 25.55
CA GLN A 205 -5.93 -4.35 26.72
C GLN A 205 -4.47 -4.78 26.49
N GLY A 206 -4.05 -4.93 25.20
CA GLY A 206 -2.71 -5.34 24.83
C GLY A 206 -1.62 -4.42 25.39
N GLU A 207 -0.40 -4.92 25.54
CA GLU A 207 0.73 -4.16 26.07
C GLU A 207 1.17 -3.04 25.10
N LYS A 208 1.10 -3.30 23.81
CA LYS A 208 1.46 -2.31 22.77
C LYS A 208 0.40 -1.24 22.63
N LYS A 209 0.84 0.00 22.57
CA LYS A 209 -0.01 1.09 22.13
C LYS A 209 -0.19 1.02 20.63
N LEU A 210 -1.43 1.10 20.16
CA LEU A 210 -1.74 1.09 18.73
C LEU A 210 -1.77 2.50 18.19
N TYR A 211 -1.42 2.64 16.91
CA TYR A 211 -1.52 3.91 16.19
C TYR A 211 -2.31 3.70 14.90
N ILE A 212 -3.35 4.51 14.73
CA ILE A 212 -4.23 4.48 13.57
C ILE A 212 -4.24 5.84 12.90
N TYR A 213 -3.80 5.89 11.64
CA TYR A 213 -4.06 7.03 10.78
C TYR A 213 -5.28 6.74 9.92
N LEU A 214 -6.30 7.58 10.02
CA LEU A 214 -7.49 7.56 9.17
C LEU A 214 -7.56 8.86 8.36
N ALA A 215 -7.92 8.76 7.10
CA ALA A 215 -8.23 9.93 6.29
C ALA A 215 -9.34 9.62 5.30
N ASN A 216 -10.11 10.62 4.90
CA ASN A 216 -11.01 10.53 3.75
C ASN A 216 -11.16 11.87 3.03
N GLY A 217 -11.53 11.81 1.75
CA GLY A 217 -11.89 12.98 0.97
C GLY A 217 -13.23 13.60 1.40
N ASP A 218 -13.57 14.74 0.83
CA ASP A 218 -14.79 15.51 1.21
C ASP A 218 -15.71 15.89 0.05
N LYS A 219 -15.31 15.59 -1.21
CA LYS A 219 -16.00 16.13 -2.40
C LYS A 219 -16.34 15.11 -3.49
N ASP A 220 -16.11 13.84 -3.25
CA ASP A 220 -16.48 12.75 -4.15
C ASP A 220 -17.67 12.01 -3.55
N LYS A 221 -18.59 11.55 -4.40
CA LYS A 221 -19.76 10.79 -3.93
C LYS A 221 -19.36 9.54 -3.11
N THR A 222 -18.28 8.87 -3.49
CA THR A 222 -17.76 7.72 -2.74
C THR A 222 -17.26 8.15 -1.36
N GLU A 223 -16.56 9.28 -1.28
CA GLU A 223 -16.06 9.84 -0.02
C GLU A 223 -17.20 10.29 0.89
N GLU A 224 -18.21 10.98 0.32
CA GLU A 224 -19.42 11.35 1.05
C GLU A 224 -20.15 10.13 1.60
N ASP A 225 -20.17 9.03 0.85
CA ASP A 225 -20.79 7.76 1.23
C ASP A 225 -20.02 7.02 2.33
N PHE A 226 -18.68 7.10 2.34
CA PHE A 226 -17.82 6.46 3.35
C PHE A 226 -17.68 7.27 4.64
N LYS A 227 -17.75 8.59 4.54
CA LYS A 227 -17.49 9.52 5.63
C LYS A 227 -18.27 9.25 6.92
N PRO A 228 -19.59 8.94 6.91
CA PRO A 228 -20.33 8.64 8.14
C PRO A 228 -19.72 7.47 8.93
N MET A 229 -19.39 6.37 8.25
CA MET A 229 -18.78 5.19 8.89
C MET A 229 -17.37 5.47 9.40
N ILE A 230 -16.58 6.25 8.67
CA ILE A 230 -15.24 6.65 9.12
C ILE A 230 -15.32 7.55 10.35
N LYS A 231 -16.26 8.48 10.41
CA LYS A 231 -16.51 9.33 11.58
C LYS A 231 -16.97 8.52 12.80
N GLU A 232 -17.84 7.54 12.59
CA GLU A 232 -18.24 6.62 13.65
C GLU A 232 -17.06 5.81 14.16
N ALA A 233 -16.22 5.28 13.24
CA ALA A 233 -14.99 4.59 13.61
C ALA A 233 -14.07 5.47 14.48
N CYS A 234 -13.87 6.75 14.10
CA CYS A 234 -13.11 7.69 14.92
C CYS A 234 -13.68 7.80 16.34
N SER A 235 -14.99 8.02 16.44
CA SER A 235 -15.67 8.17 17.75
C SER A 235 -15.61 6.89 18.61
N ILE A 236 -15.51 5.72 18.00
CA ILE A 236 -15.31 4.45 18.68
C ILE A 236 -13.88 4.35 19.20
N ILE A 237 -12.90 4.57 18.31
CA ILE A 237 -11.46 4.43 18.62
C ILE A 237 -11.03 5.38 19.74
N GLU A 238 -11.49 6.61 19.74
CA GLU A 238 -11.17 7.63 20.74
C GLU A 238 -11.56 7.25 22.19
N LYS A 239 -12.39 6.22 22.36
CA LYS A 239 -12.78 5.73 23.70
C LYS A 239 -11.71 4.89 24.39
N ASN A 240 -10.73 4.37 23.63
CA ASN A 240 -9.66 3.56 24.18
C ASN A 240 -8.32 4.32 24.17
N ASN A 241 -7.80 4.69 25.34
CA ASN A 241 -6.56 5.43 25.49
C ASN A 241 -5.28 4.65 25.09
N ARG A 242 -5.40 3.36 24.79
CA ARG A 242 -4.32 2.53 24.26
C ARG A 242 -4.22 2.63 22.72
N ILE A 243 -5.12 3.39 22.09
CA ILE A 243 -5.14 3.56 20.63
C ILE A 243 -4.98 5.05 20.34
N ASP A 244 -3.86 5.43 19.74
CA ASP A 244 -3.66 6.78 19.23
C ASP A 244 -4.31 6.90 17.84
N LEU A 245 -5.31 7.77 17.74
CA LEU A 245 -5.97 8.09 16.49
C LEU A 245 -5.49 9.42 15.94
N ARG A 246 -5.10 9.41 14.67
CA ARG A 246 -4.96 10.60 13.85
C ARG A 246 -5.97 10.54 12.71
N TYR A 247 -6.81 11.56 12.59
CA TYR A 247 -7.79 11.69 11.51
C TYR A 247 -7.58 12.99 10.72
N ASP A 248 -7.54 12.87 9.39
CA ASP A 248 -7.48 14.00 8.46
C ASP A 248 -8.65 13.97 7.45
N SER A 249 -9.37 15.09 7.34
CA SER A 249 -10.30 15.32 6.23
C SER A 249 -9.53 15.97 5.06
N LEU A 250 -9.47 15.26 3.94
CA LEU A 250 -8.71 15.69 2.77
C LEU A 250 -9.60 16.51 1.83
N ASN A 251 -9.12 17.69 1.40
CA ASN A 251 -9.83 18.53 0.44
C ASN A 251 -9.66 17.99 -1.00
N ILE A 252 -10.14 16.79 -1.26
CA ILE A 252 -9.93 16.06 -2.50
C ILE A 252 -11.24 15.78 -3.22
N LYS A 253 -11.25 15.97 -4.55
CA LYS A 253 -12.43 15.86 -5.41
C LYS A 253 -12.70 14.46 -5.98
N LYS A 254 -11.77 13.52 -5.84
CA LYS A 254 -11.91 12.16 -6.37
C LYS A 254 -11.37 11.14 -5.38
N HIS A 255 -12.12 10.07 -5.16
CA HIS A 255 -11.74 8.96 -4.29
C HIS A 255 -10.33 8.42 -4.61
N SER A 256 -10.02 8.17 -5.88
CA SER A 256 -8.69 7.69 -6.27
C SER A 256 -7.54 8.67 -6.00
N HIS A 257 -7.84 9.95 -5.81
CA HIS A 257 -6.83 10.98 -5.55
C HIS A 257 -6.54 11.19 -4.06
N THR A 258 -7.36 10.64 -3.17
CA THR A 258 -7.13 10.73 -1.73
C THR A 258 -5.80 10.08 -1.31
N ILE A 259 -5.32 9.15 -2.12
CA ILE A 259 -4.05 8.47 -1.92
C ILE A 259 -2.84 9.43 -1.95
N PHE A 260 -2.87 10.48 -2.78
CA PHE A 260 -1.76 11.43 -2.91
C PHE A 260 -1.54 12.22 -1.62
N GLU A 261 -2.57 12.93 -1.18
CA GLU A 261 -2.51 13.72 0.05
C GLU A 261 -2.48 12.81 1.29
N GLY A 262 -3.17 11.68 1.24
CA GLY A 262 -3.20 10.69 2.30
C GLY A 262 -1.82 10.11 2.61
N TYR A 263 -1.04 9.74 1.62
CA TYR A 263 0.34 9.28 1.82
C TYR A 263 1.21 10.36 2.43
N TYR A 264 1.18 11.57 1.88
CA TYR A 264 1.97 12.67 2.40
C TYR A 264 1.66 12.99 3.86
N ARG A 265 0.38 13.17 4.21
CA ARG A 265 -0.05 13.51 5.57
C ARG A 265 0.19 12.39 6.57
N SER A 266 -0.08 11.14 6.16
CA SER A 266 0.15 9.99 7.02
C SER A 266 1.62 9.84 7.38
N LEU A 267 2.52 10.00 6.40
CA LEU A 267 3.96 9.92 6.64
C LEU A 267 4.43 11.02 7.58
N LEU A 268 3.99 12.27 7.41
CA LEU A 268 4.31 13.33 8.38
C LEU A 268 3.79 13.01 9.79
N SER A 269 2.65 12.33 9.91
CA SER A 269 2.05 12.02 11.20
C SER A 269 2.75 10.89 11.97
N ILE A 270 3.44 9.97 11.26
CA ILE A 270 4.18 8.87 11.89
C ILE A 270 5.62 9.25 12.27
N THR A 271 6.12 10.42 11.87
CA THR A 271 7.49 10.86 12.20
C THR A 271 7.85 10.70 13.67
N PRO A 272 6.98 10.98 14.66
CA PRO A 272 7.29 10.75 16.06
C PRO A 272 7.44 9.28 16.46
N LEU A 273 7.06 8.34 15.59
CA LEU A 273 7.11 6.89 15.84
C LEU A 273 8.36 6.25 15.26
N LEU A 274 9.07 6.96 14.36
CA LEU A 274 10.29 6.52 13.67
C LEU A 274 11.54 6.95 14.44
#